data_2c75fce29cf988897217741f3c8fe04b
#
_entry.id   2c75fce29cf988897217741f3c8fe04b
#
_cell.length_a   1.000
_cell.length_b   1.000
_cell.length_c   1.000
_cell.angle_alpha   90.00
_cell.angle_beta   90.00
_cell.angle_gamma   90.00
#
_symmetry.space_group_name_H-M   'P 1'
#
loop_
_entity.id
_entity.type
_entity.pdbx_description
1 polymer ?
#
loop_
_entity_poly.entity_id
_entity_poly.type
_entity_poly.pdbx_seq_one_letter_code
_entity_poly.pdbx_strand_id
1 'polypeptide(L)'
;MKRIVFAFTFAIALSMVSIVYAQEKCTVAGEVVYSGDSNIYVCLLNSTTFAAALGRQKELPPPGFVQIVKANASGKASFAFKDVPKGEYVVRVFADENNNGKFDADTWGYPLEPVVSYKPPADGSHSNWSEQKFEADKDVTGIVVKLRD
;
A
#
# COMPACT_ATOMS: atom_id res chain seq x y z
N MET A 1 -56.73 -33.01 44.88
CA MET A 1 -56.31 -33.06 43.48
C MET A 1 -55.39 -31.85 43.22
N LYS A 2 -54.06 -32.08 43.15
CA LYS A 2 -53.09 -31.04 42.87
C LYS A 2 -52.79 -31.02 41.33
N ARG A 3 -53.13 -29.91 40.65
CA ARG A 3 -52.84 -29.75 39.26
C ARG A 3 -51.41 -29.21 39.14
N ILE A 4 -50.52 -29.98 38.53
CA ILE A 4 -49.17 -29.58 38.18
C ILE A 4 -49.25 -28.94 36.81
N VAL A 5 -48.94 -27.61 36.74
CA VAL A 5 -48.81 -26.87 35.48
C VAL A 5 -47.34 -26.93 35.05
N PHE A 6 -47.06 -27.66 33.98
CA PHE A 6 -45.75 -27.65 33.34
C PHE A 6 -45.64 -26.40 32.45
N ALA A 7 -44.79 -25.46 32.85
CA ALA A 7 -44.40 -24.35 32.00
C ALA A 7 -43.27 -24.79 31.05
N PHE A 8 -43.56 -24.90 29.77
CA PHE A 8 -42.59 -25.12 28.72
C PHE A 8 -41.92 -23.79 28.38
N THR A 9 -40.70 -23.58 28.84
CA THR A 9 -39.88 -22.44 28.44
C THR A 9 -39.21 -22.78 27.09
N PHE A 10 -39.71 -22.19 26.03
CA PHE A 10 -39.12 -22.32 24.69
C PHE A 10 -37.94 -21.32 24.59
N ALA A 11 -36.71 -21.80 24.73
CA ALA A 11 -35.50 -21.01 24.54
C ALA A 11 -35.23 -20.89 23.04
N ILE A 12 -35.55 -19.74 22.47
CA ILE A 12 -35.15 -19.38 21.07
C ILE A 12 -33.68 -19.04 21.09
N ALA A 13 -32.84 -19.95 20.66
CA ALA A 13 -31.43 -19.69 20.38
C ALA A 13 -31.33 -18.82 19.11
N LEU A 14 -31.13 -17.54 19.29
CA LEU A 14 -30.86 -16.60 18.21
C LEU A 14 -29.41 -16.81 17.71
N SER A 15 -29.24 -17.65 16.68
CA SER A 15 -27.96 -17.83 16.01
C SER A 15 -27.61 -16.54 15.26
N MET A 16 -26.71 -15.73 15.80
CA MET A 16 -26.12 -14.61 15.08
C MET A 16 -25.25 -15.15 13.95
N VAL A 17 -25.78 -15.17 12.75
CA VAL A 17 -24.99 -15.39 11.54
C VAL A 17 -24.17 -14.13 11.29
N SER A 18 -22.89 -14.18 11.66
CA SER A 18 -21.94 -13.12 11.30
C SER A 18 -21.71 -13.20 9.79
N ILE A 19 -22.32 -12.30 9.03
CA ILE A 19 -22.04 -12.14 7.60
C ILE A 19 -20.66 -11.49 7.51
N VAL A 20 -19.64 -12.30 7.26
CA VAL A 20 -18.30 -11.80 6.90
C VAL A 20 -18.41 -11.30 5.47
N TYR A 21 -18.52 -9.99 5.29
CA TYR A 21 -18.35 -9.40 3.98
C TYR A 21 -16.89 -9.59 3.56
N ALA A 22 -16.64 -10.43 2.58
CA ALA A 22 -15.33 -10.52 1.94
C ALA A 22 -15.04 -9.16 1.30
N GLN A 23 -13.99 -8.49 1.78
CA GLN A 23 -13.57 -7.22 1.17
C GLN A 23 -13.19 -7.48 -0.28
N GLU A 24 -13.80 -6.75 -1.20
CA GLU A 24 -13.46 -6.85 -2.63
C GLU A 24 -11.99 -6.43 -2.85
N LYS A 25 -11.33 -7.16 -3.72
CA LYS A 25 -9.91 -7.02 -3.98
C LYS A 25 -9.68 -6.67 -5.45
N CYS A 26 -8.54 -6.04 -5.72
CA CYS A 26 -8.09 -5.69 -7.06
C CYS A 26 -6.59 -5.93 -7.21
N THR A 27 -6.10 -5.73 -8.42
CA THR A 27 -4.67 -5.73 -8.75
C THR A 27 -4.22 -4.30 -9.02
N VAL A 28 -3.05 -3.93 -8.47
CA VAL A 28 -2.37 -2.67 -8.79
C VAL A 28 -1.03 -3.01 -9.44
N ALA A 29 -0.85 -2.63 -10.71
CA ALA A 29 0.33 -3.03 -11.48
C ALA A 29 0.85 -1.91 -12.37
N GLY A 30 2.16 -1.97 -12.64
CA GLY A 30 2.81 -0.97 -13.47
C GLY A 30 4.27 -1.26 -13.73
N GLU A 31 4.97 -0.22 -14.12
CA GLU A 31 6.38 -0.24 -14.49
C GLU A 31 7.11 0.95 -13.85
N VAL A 32 8.30 0.69 -13.36
CA VAL A 32 9.26 1.74 -12.96
C VAL A 32 10.31 1.88 -14.05
N VAL A 33 10.60 3.11 -14.43
CA VAL A 33 11.70 3.45 -15.33
C VAL A 33 12.83 4.04 -14.49
N TYR A 34 14.00 3.41 -14.51
CA TYR A 34 15.17 3.80 -13.73
C TYR A 34 16.46 3.37 -14.46
N SER A 35 17.41 4.27 -14.59
CA SER A 35 18.68 4.04 -15.30
C SER A 35 19.77 3.39 -14.45
N GLY A 36 19.64 3.44 -13.13
CA GLY A 36 20.59 2.82 -12.20
C GLY A 36 20.43 1.30 -12.06
N ASP A 37 21.34 0.69 -11.32
CA ASP A 37 21.41 -0.75 -11.08
C ASP A 37 21.00 -1.17 -9.66
N SER A 38 20.61 -0.19 -8.84
CA SER A 38 20.20 -0.41 -7.44
C SER A 38 18.90 -1.20 -7.33
N ASN A 39 18.64 -1.76 -6.15
CA ASN A 39 17.34 -2.31 -5.83
C ASN A 39 16.30 -1.19 -5.79
N ILE A 40 15.16 -1.43 -6.41
CA ILE A 40 14.04 -0.49 -6.45
C ILE A 40 12.95 -1.01 -5.52
N TYR A 41 12.60 -0.21 -4.54
CA TYR A 41 11.50 -0.49 -3.63
C TYR A 41 10.23 0.18 -4.15
N VAL A 42 9.24 -0.62 -4.47
CA VAL A 42 7.90 -0.15 -4.86
C VAL A 42 6.98 -0.35 -3.68
N CYS A 43 6.45 0.72 -3.14
CA CYS A 43 5.56 0.72 -1.98
C CYS A 43 4.15 1.16 -2.41
N LEU A 44 3.15 0.33 -2.11
CA LEU A 44 1.75 0.68 -2.25
C LEU A 44 1.21 1.03 -0.85
N LEU A 45 0.92 2.29 -0.61
CA LEU A 45 0.63 2.86 0.69
C LEU A 45 -0.82 3.32 0.77
N ASN A 46 -1.56 2.92 1.79
CA ASN A 46 -2.82 3.55 2.19
C ASN A 46 -2.55 4.78 3.07
N SER A 47 -3.58 5.50 3.50
CA SER A 47 -3.42 6.72 4.31
C SER A 47 -2.62 6.51 5.59
N THR A 48 -2.82 5.37 6.27
CA THR A 48 -2.11 5.03 7.51
C THR A 48 -0.64 4.73 7.25
N THR A 49 -0.34 3.88 6.26
CA THR A 49 1.04 3.51 5.91
C THR A 49 1.79 4.67 5.26
N PHE A 50 1.10 5.55 4.54
CA PHE A 50 1.68 6.77 4.00
C PHE A 50 2.14 7.72 5.11
N ALA A 51 1.28 7.97 6.10
CA ALA A 51 1.64 8.78 7.27
C ALA A 51 2.81 8.17 8.07
N ALA A 52 2.83 6.85 8.24
CA ALA A 52 3.92 6.13 8.88
C ALA A 52 5.24 6.27 8.12
N ALA A 53 5.20 6.15 6.79
CA ALA A 53 6.38 6.31 5.93
C ALA A 53 6.96 7.72 6.01
N LEU A 54 6.10 8.76 6.10
CA LEU A 54 6.53 10.14 6.32
C LEU A 54 7.08 10.38 7.73
N GLY A 55 6.51 9.70 8.74
CA GLY A 55 6.96 9.76 10.14
C GLY A 55 8.24 9.00 10.42
N ARG A 56 8.94 8.48 9.40
CA ARG A 56 10.20 7.72 9.50
C ARG A 56 10.10 6.47 10.39
N GLN A 57 8.97 5.81 10.43
CA GLN A 57 8.86 4.53 11.08
C GLN A 57 9.72 3.51 10.34
N LYS A 58 10.51 2.73 11.08
CA LYS A 58 11.44 1.73 10.52
C LYS A 58 10.71 0.61 9.79
N GLU A 59 9.46 0.35 10.15
CA GLU A 59 8.62 -0.68 9.55
C GLU A 59 7.25 -0.08 9.24
N LEU A 60 6.74 -0.37 8.05
CA LEU A 60 5.37 0.02 7.68
C LEU A 60 4.38 -0.88 8.44
N PRO A 61 3.34 -0.31 9.06
CA PRO A 61 2.30 -1.11 9.67
C PRO A 61 1.57 -1.94 8.61
N PRO A 62 1.08 -3.15 8.95
CA PRO A 62 0.26 -3.93 8.02
C PRO A 62 -1.04 -3.21 7.62
N PRO A 63 -1.53 -3.38 6.38
CA PRO A 63 -0.93 -4.16 5.31
C PRO A 63 0.08 -3.30 4.52
N GLY A 64 1.36 -3.53 4.72
CA GLY A 64 2.40 -2.91 3.91
C GLY A 64 2.60 -3.72 2.62
N PHE A 65 2.27 -3.15 1.48
CA PHE A 65 2.58 -3.76 0.19
C PHE A 65 3.90 -3.18 -0.29
N VAL A 66 4.94 -4.00 -0.29
CA VAL A 66 6.27 -3.63 -0.79
C VAL A 66 6.76 -4.71 -1.74
N GLN A 67 7.25 -4.31 -2.90
CA GLN A 67 7.99 -5.18 -3.82
C GLN A 67 9.37 -4.61 -4.06
N ILE A 68 10.38 -5.47 -4.09
CA ILE A 68 11.75 -5.13 -4.47
C ILE A 68 11.95 -5.66 -5.88
N VAL A 69 12.28 -4.77 -6.81
CA VAL A 69 12.48 -5.09 -8.22
C VAL A 69 13.81 -4.52 -8.70
N LYS A 70 14.31 -5.02 -9.82
CA LYS A 70 15.48 -4.46 -10.52
C LYS A 70 15.12 -4.09 -11.94
N ALA A 71 15.66 -2.97 -12.40
CA ALA A 71 15.55 -2.59 -13.80
C ALA A 71 16.29 -3.61 -14.69
N ASN A 72 15.68 -3.94 -15.82
CA ASN A 72 16.31 -4.72 -16.86
C ASN A 72 17.28 -3.86 -17.71
N ALA A 73 17.89 -4.44 -18.72
CA ALA A 73 18.82 -3.76 -19.62
C ALA A 73 18.20 -2.53 -20.35
N SER A 74 16.88 -2.44 -20.40
CA SER A 74 16.16 -1.29 -20.98
C SER A 74 15.78 -0.24 -19.92
N GLY A 75 16.27 -0.36 -18.68
CA GLY A 75 15.95 0.55 -17.59
C GLY A 75 14.51 0.41 -17.07
N LYS A 76 13.88 -0.77 -17.18
CA LYS A 76 12.49 -1.00 -16.83
C LYS A 76 12.34 -2.12 -15.82
N ALA A 77 11.49 -1.90 -14.81
CA ALA A 77 11.15 -2.90 -13.81
C ALA A 77 9.62 -2.97 -13.64
N SER A 78 9.04 -4.15 -13.82
CA SER A 78 7.60 -4.34 -13.64
C SER A 78 7.28 -4.70 -12.20
N PHE A 79 6.10 -4.25 -11.73
CA PHE A 79 5.55 -4.63 -10.44
C PHE A 79 4.05 -4.97 -10.55
N ALA A 80 3.57 -5.82 -9.64
CA ALA A 80 2.14 -6.13 -9.52
C ALA A 80 1.78 -6.56 -8.10
N PHE A 81 0.95 -5.78 -7.45
CA PHE A 81 0.33 -6.11 -6.16
C PHE A 81 -1.00 -6.77 -6.43
N LYS A 82 -1.15 -8.03 -6.01
CA LYS A 82 -2.39 -8.80 -6.11
C LYS A 82 -3.15 -8.75 -4.79
N ASP A 83 -4.44 -9.05 -4.85
CA ASP A 83 -5.29 -9.13 -3.66
C ASP A 83 -5.31 -7.84 -2.81
N VAL A 84 -5.14 -6.69 -3.46
CA VAL A 84 -5.20 -5.38 -2.82
C VAL A 84 -6.65 -5.07 -2.46
N PRO A 85 -6.97 -4.80 -1.18
CA PRO A 85 -8.29 -4.33 -0.80
C PRO A 85 -8.67 -3.06 -1.56
N LYS A 86 -9.91 -2.94 -2.01
CA LYS A 86 -10.39 -1.71 -2.64
C LYS A 86 -10.23 -0.51 -1.69
N GLY A 87 -9.79 0.62 -2.22
CA GLY A 87 -9.54 1.82 -1.44
C GLY A 87 -8.65 2.83 -2.14
N GLU A 88 -8.19 3.81 -1.38
CA GLU A 88 -7.28 4.84 -1.87
C GLU A 88 -5.83 4.50 -1.53
N TYR A 89 -4.93 4.70 -2.48
CA TYR A 89 -3.52 4.34 -2.35
C TYR A 89 -2.60 5.37 -3.01
N VAL A 90 -1.35 5.36 -2.57
CA VAL A 90 -0.22 6.02 -3.22
C VAL A 90 0.79 4.94 -3.63
N VAL A 91 1.27 4.97 -4.86
CA VAL A 91 2.48 4.23 -5.26
C VAL A 91 3.67 5.15 -5.07
N ARG A 92 4.58 4.76 -4.18
CA ARG A 92 5.85 5.46 -3.92
C ARG A 92 7.01 4.52 -4.22
N VAL A 93 8.01 5.04 -4.90
CA VAL A 93 9.16 4.27 -5.36
C VAL A 93 10.43 4.96 -4.93
N PHE A 94 11.41 4.20 -4.44
CA PHE A 94 12.76 4.71 -4.21
C PHE A 94 13.81 3.69 -4.67
N ALA A 95 15.01 4.17 -5.01
CA ALA A 95 16.16 3.33 -5.29
C ALA A 95 17.08 3.29 -4.07
N ASP A 96 17.37 2.09 -3.58
CA ASP A 96 18.28 1.84 -2.46
C ASP A 96 19.72 1.79 -2.99
N GLU A 97 20.37 2.96 -3.09
CA GLU A 97 21.67 3.10 -3.72
C GLU A 97 22.81 2.57 -2.84
N ASN A 98 22.66 2.64 -1.53
CA ASN A 98 23.66 2.12 -0.59
C ASN A 98 23.40 0.67 -0.16
N ASN A 99 22.31 0.07 -0.65
CA ASN A 99 21.91 -1.32 -0.43
C ASN A 99 21.73 -1.69 1.06
N ASN A 100 21.18 -0.76 1.85
CA ASN A 100 20.91 -0.96 3.27
C ASN A 100 19.49 -1.45 3.57
N GLY A 101 18.63 -1.56 2.56
CA GLY A 101 17.24 -2.03 2.66
C GLY A 101 16.27 -0.99 3.23
N LYS A 102 16.63 0.28 3.22
CA LYS A 102 15.85 1.37 3.82
C LYS A 102 15.84 2.58 2.90
N PHE A 103 14.82 3.41 3.04
CA PHE A 103 14.83 4.75 2.46
C PHE A 103 15.61 5.69 3.38
N ASP A 104 16.65 6.32 2.84
CA ASP A 104 17.48 7.25 3.56
C ASP A 104 17.10 8.70 3.31
N ALA A 105 17.09 9.46 4.39
CA ALA A 105 16.91 10.91 4.36
C ALA A 105 17.84 11.55 5.39
N ASP A 106 18.22 12.79 5.15
CA ASP A 106 19.02 13.58 6.06
C ASP A 106 18.25 13.95 7.35
N THR A 107 18.90 14.65 8.25
CA THR A 107 18.30 15.09 9.53
C THR A 107 17.13 16.06 9.34
N TRP A 108 17.04 16.73 8.21
CA TRP A 108 15.99 17.68 7.85
C TRP A 108 14.82 17.00 7.10
N GLY A 109 15.02 15.74 6.69
CA GLY A 109 14.03 14.96 5.96
C GLY A 109 14.16 15.02 4.45
N TYR A 110 15.20 15.62 3.93
CA TYR A 110 15.47 15.59 2.50
C TYR A 110 15.95 14.20 2.08
N PRO A 111 15.41 13.66 0.98
CA PRO A 111 15.85 12.38 0.44
C PRO A 111 17.34 12.38 0.13
N LEU A 112 18.05 11.34 0.55
CA LEU A 112 19.44 11.05 0.17
C LEU A 112 19.50 10.06 -0.99
N GLU A 113 18.35 9.49 -1.36
CA GLU A 113 18.17 8.52 -2.43
C GLU A 113 17.07 8.97 -3.38
N PRO A 114 17.13 8.56 -4.66
CA PRO A 114 16.06 8.84 -5.61
C PRO A 114 14.71 8.34 -5.12
N VAL A 115 13.72 9.21 -5.05
CA VAL A 115 12.36 8.88 -4.63
C VAL A 115 11.33 9.66 -5.42
N VAL A 116 10.23 8.99 -5.76
CA VAL A 116 9.11 9.62 -6.46
C VAL A 116 7.80 8.88 -6.19
N SER A 117 6.68 9.56 -6.30
CA SER A 117 5.34 8.97 -6.32
C SER A 117 4.77 8.94 -7.73
N TYR A 118 3.86 8.01 -8.00
CA TYR A 118 3.15 7.88 -9.28
C TYR A 118 2.47 9.19 -9.71
N LYS A 119 1.86 9.89 -8.76
CA LYS A 119 1.31 11.24 -8.95
C LYS A 119 2.12 12.20 -8.07
N PRO A 120 3.23 12.76 -8.56
CA PRO A 120 3.99 13.70 -7.77
C PRO A 120 3.22 15.02 -7.64
N PRO A 121 3.20 15.65 -6.44
CA PRO A 121 2.60 16.95 -6.25
C PRO A 121 3.25 18.01 -7.11
N ALA A 122 2.47 19.00 -7.55
CA ALA A 122 2.95 20.06 -8.44
C ALA A 122 4.02 20.96 -7.78
N ASP A 123 3.99 21.10 -6.46
CA ASP A 123 4.95 21.87 -5.67
C ASP A 123 6.21 21.07 -5.30
N GLY A 124 6.33 19.82 -5.75
CA GLY A 124 7.44 18.94 -5.42
C GLY A 124 7.45 18.42 -3.97
N SER A 125 6.42 18.68 -3.18
CA SER A 125 6.31 18.16 -1.82
C SER A 125 6.19 16.64 -1.82
N HIS A 126 6.69 15.98 -0.77
CA HIS A 126 6.60 14.52 -0.65
C HIS A 126 5.50 14.05 0.32
N SER A 127 4.75 14.99 0.89
CA SER A 127 3.84 14.74 2.03
C SER A 127 2.36 14.96 1.74
N ASN A 128 1.99 15.33 0.51
CA ASN A 128 0.61 15.65 0.17
C ASN A 128 -0.15 14.39 -0.27
N TRP A 129 -0.84 13.75 0.67
CA TRP A 129 -1.69 12.58 0.41
C TRP A 129 -2.76 12.86 -0.65
N SER A 130 -3.46 13.98 -0.54
CA SER A 130 -4.63 14.26 -1.37
C SER A 130 -4.29 14.43 -2.85
N GLU A 131 -3.09 14.90 -3.18
CA GLU A 131 -2.62 15.05 -4.57
C GLU A 131 -2.01 13.76 -5.13
N GLN A 132 -1.44 12.92 -4.27
CA GLN A 132 -0.72 11.71 -4.69
C GLN A 132 -1.60 10.48 -4.80
N LYS A 133 -2.71 10.43 -4.06
CA LYS A 133 -3.59 9.26 -4.01
C LYS A 133 -4.31 9.00 -5.32
N PHE A 134 -4.63 7.75 -5.54
CA PHE A 134 -5.55 7.28 -6.57
C PHE A 134 -6.51 6.25 -5.97
N GLU A 135 -7.64 6.07 -6.61
CA GLU A 135 -8.65 5.09 -6.21
C GLU A 135 -8.39 3.74 -6.89
N ALA A 136 -8.38 2.67 -6.09
CA ALA A 136 -8.29 1.28 -6.52
C ALA A 136 -9.62 0.57 -6.22
N ASP A 137 -10.67 0.92 -6.97
CA ASP A 137 -12.01 0.31 -6.93
C ASP A 137 -12.14 -0.90 -7.87
N LYS A 138 -11.20 -1.07 -8.76
CA LYS A 138 -11.01 -2.14 -9.74
C LYS A 138 -9.53 -2.30 -10.04
N ASP A 139 -9.18 -3.25 -10.91
CA ASP A 139 -7.79 -3.40 -11.35
C ASP A 139 -7.25 -2.10 -11.95
N VAL A 140 -6.13 -1.64 -11.40
CA VAL A 140 -5.39 -0.46 -11.86
C VAL A 140 -4.10 -0.95 -12.50
N THR A 141 -4.00 -0.82 -13.81
CA THR A 141 -2.84 -1.25 -14.59
C THR A 141 -2.27 -0.08 -15.40
N GLY A 142 -1.05 -0.24 -15.91
CA GLY A 142 -0.42 0.79 -16.73
C GLY A 142 0.13 1.98 -15.94
N ILE A 143 0.33 1.84 -14.64
CA ILE A 143 1.06 2.83 -13.82
C ILE A 143 2.50 2.91 -14.35
N VAL A 144 2.98 4.11 -14.65
CA VAL A 144 4.38 4.35 -15.02
C VAL A 144 4.99 5.36 -14.06
N VAL A 145 6.05 4.94 -13.38
CA VAL A 145 6.80 5.77 -12.44
C VAL A 145 8.20 5.97 -12.99
N LYS A 146 8.60 7.23 -13.18
CA LYS A 146 9.94 7.58 -13.66
C LYS A 146 10.79 8.05 -12.49
N LEU A 147 11.65 7.18 -12.02
CA LEU A 147 12.62 7.48 -10.98
C LEU A 147 13.84 8.16 -11.66
N ARG A 148 14.20 9.31 -11.16
CA ARG A 148 15.36 10.09 -11.69
C ARG A 148 16.53 9.91 -10.74
N ASP A 149 17.71 9.81 -11.32
CA ASP A 149 19.00 9.82 -10.61
C ASP A 149 19.23 11.19 -9.98
#